data_cb07d8b5a64c9076baed82857d580c2c
#
_entry.id   cb07d8b5a64c9076baed82857d580c2c
#
_cell.length_a   1.000
_cell.length_b   1.000
_cell.length_c   1.000
_cell.angle_alpha   90.00
_cell.angle_beta   90.00
_cell.angle_gamma   90.00
#
_symmetry.space_group_name_H-M   'P 1'
#
loop_
_entity.id
_entity.type
_entity.pdbx_description
1 polymer ?
#
loop_
_entity_poly.entity_id
_entity_poly.type
_entity_poly.pdbx_seq_one_letter_code
_entity_poly.pdbx_strand_id
1 'polypeptide(L)'
;MKVQDFQDNVTCGGFDNIFANIYKPQDIESQKSRYRSAVEKFTALYPNRNDIHVYSAPGRTEIGGNHTDHQHGCVIAGAVDLDVIGVAAFHDENIIRIKSEGYDEFAVSLDDLDVHIGEKGSSEIVRGIAARFKDLGVEISGFDMYTTSNVLGGSGISSSAAFETLIATAIDSYYNNNQIGAVEIAKIGQYAENFYFGKKSGLMDQMVCSVGGFVFLDFQNIQNPSIQKIDFDLSKTGYALIITDTKGDHSDLTDDYVAVRTEMDEVAEYFGKKVLREVDENQFWDNLPDIKKKISDRAVLRAIHFFGDNYRAKAETEALKNNRFEDFLTLVNESGDSSMNYLQNLYSCRKPTEQGIPLAIMAGKRILKGNGAVRVHGGGFAGTVQAFVPNDLVNAYKSEMDRIFGQNSCYIMTIRPFGGIEIK
;
A
#
# COMPACT_ATOMS: atom_id res chain seq x y z
N MET A 1 -7.09 28.48 0.54
CA MET A 1 -8.20 28.83 -0.40
C MET A 1 -9.48 28.96 0.39
N LYS A 2 -10.39 29.91 0.03
CA LYS A 2 -11.69 29.99 0.72
C LYS A 2 -12.57 28.78 0.38
N VAL A 3 -13.42 28.37 1.32
CA VAL A 3 -14.37 27.25 1.15
C VAL A 3 -15.19 27.41 -0.14
N GLN A 4 -15.77 28.60 -0.37
CA GLN A 4 -16.59 28.85 -1.56
C GLN A 4 -15.76 28.73 -2.87
N ASP A 5 -14.55 29.29 -2.88
CA ASP A 5 -13.65 29.24 -4.05
C ASP A 5 -13.29 27.79 -4.41
N PHE A 6 -13.07 26.93 -3.39
CA PHE A 6 -12.80 25.51 -3.62
C PHE A 6 -14.01 24.80 -4.25
N GLN A 7 -15.21 25.03 -3.70
CA GLN A 7 -16.46 24.45 -4.21
C GLN A 7 -16.73 24.89 -5.67
N ASP A 8 -16.50 26.16 -5.97
CA ASP A 8 -16.65 26.70 -7.32
C ASP A 8 -15.62 26.09 -8.28
N ASN A 9 -14.36 25.98 -7.90
CA ASN A 9 -13.31 25.34 -8.71
C ASN A 9 -13.62 23.86 -9.01
N VAL A 10 -14.09 23.09 -8.02
CA VAL A 10 -14.53 21.70 -8.25
C VAL A 10 -15.67 21.65 -9.25
N THR A 11 -16.62 22.59 -9.18
CA THR A 11 -17.80 22.61 -10.03
C THR A 11 -17.50 23.08 -11.46
N CYS A 12 -16.64 24.11 -11.59
CA CYS A 12 -16.29 24.72 -12.88
C CYS A 12 -15.12 24.02 -13.60
N GLY A 13 -14.57 22.96 -13.02
CA GLY A 13 -13.48 22.20 -13.64
C GLY A 13 -12.08 22.75 -13.39
N GLY A 14 -11.90 23.66 -12.41
CA GLY A 14 -10.59 24.22 -12.07
C GLY A 14 -9.54 23.18 -11.66
N PHE A 15 -9.99 22.02 -11.14
CA PHE A 15 -9.11 20.91 -10.74
C PHE A 15 -9.15 19.71 -11.70
N ASP A 16 -9.80 19.82 -12.87
CA ASP A 16 -9.98 18.69 -13.79
C ASP A 16 -8.64 18.07 -14.23
N ASN A 17 -7.61 18.90 -14.43
CA ASN A 17 -6.27 18.41 -14.78
C ASN A 17 -5.66 17.55 -13.66
N ILE A 18 -5.83 17.93 -12.38
CA ILE A 18 -5.34 17.15 -11.26
C ILE A 18 -6.14 15.85 -11.15
N PHE A 19 -7.47 15.93 -11.21
CA PHE A 19 -8.35 14.77 -11.12
C PHE A 19 -8.11 13.77 -12.24
N ALA A 20 -7.87 14.22 -13.47
CA ALA A 20 -7.54 13.36 -14.61
C ALA A 20 -6.19 12.64 -14.44
N ASN A 21 -5.28 13.17 -13.64
CA ASN A 21 -4.00 12.53 -13.34
C ASN A 21 -4.05 11.52 -12.17
N ILE A 22 -5.05 11.64 -11.28
CA ILE A 22 -5.11 10.80 -10.08
C ILE A 22 -6.28 9.81 -10.08
N TYR A 23 -7.26 9.99 -10.94
CA TYR A 23 -8.45 9.12 -11.03
C TYR A 23 -8.72 8.67 -12.47
N LYS A 24 -9.43 7.57 -12.60
CA LYS A 24 -9.92 7.10 -13.91
C LYS A 24 -10.95 8.09 -14.50
N PRO A 25 -10.97 8.28 -15.82
CA PRO A 25 -11.90 9.24 -16.46
C PRO A 25 -13.36 9.05 -16.08
N GLN A 26 -13.83 7.80 -15.97
CA GLN A 26 -15.22 7.48 -15.61
C GLN A 26 -15.57 7.81 -14.14
N ASP A 27 -14.58 7.97 -13.27
CA ASP A 27 -14.79 8.20 -11.83
C ASP A 27 -14.69 9.69 -11.45
N ILE A 28 -14.24 10.58 -12.35
CA ILE A 28 -13.97 11.99 -12.05
C ILE A 28 -15.18 12.70 -11.44
N GLU A 29 -16.38 12.54 -11.98
CA GLU A 29 -17.58 13.21 -11.44
C GLU A 29 -17.98 12.69 -10.06
N SER A 30 -17.82 11.40 -9.82
CA SER A 30 -18.05 10.83 -8.49
C SER A 30 -17.00 11.33 -7.48
N GLN A 31 -15.75 11.49 -7.90
CA GLN A 31 -14.69 12.05 -7.06
C GLN A 31 -14.95 13.55 -6.77
N LYS A 32 -15.32 14.36 -7.76
CA LYS A 32 -15.75 15.75 -7.52
C LYS A 32 -16.84 15.84 -6.46
N SER A 33 -17.84 14.97 -6.52
CA SER A 33 -18.90 14.89 -5.52
C SER A 33 -18.36 14.52 -4.13
N ARG A 34 -17.38 13.61 -4.06
CA ARG A 34 -16.74 13.21 -2.82
C ARG A 34 -15.93 14.36 -2.19
N TYR A 35 -15.18 15.13 -2.99
CA TYR A 35 -14.46 16.32 -2.51
C TYR A 35 -15.42 17.40 -2.00
N ARG A 36 -16.51 17.69 -2.72
CA ARG A 36 -17.52 18.64 -2.26
C ARG A 36 -18.13 18.22 -0.92
N SER A 37 -18.53 16.95 -0.81
CA SER A 37 -19.09 16.40 0.43
C SER A 37 -18.08 16.47 1.59
N ALA A 38 -16.78 16.22 1.34
CA ALA A 38 -15.76 16.35 2.38
C ALA A 38 -15.64 17.79 2.89
N VAL A 39 -15.68 18.80 2.00
CA VAL A 39 -15.64 20.21 2.37
C VAL A 39 -16.91 20.63 3.11
N GLU A 40 -18.10 20.17 2.70
CA GLU A 40 -19.36 20.43 3.40
C GLU A 40 -19.34 19.88 4.83
N LYS A 41 -18.87 18.64 5.02
CA LYS A 41 -18.75 18.00 6.34
C LYS A 41 -17.72 18.70 7.22
N PHE A 42 -16.57 19.10 6.65
CA PHE A 42 -15.59 19.92 7.35
C PHE A 42 -16.19 21.24 7.84
N THR A 43 -16.89 21.97 6.95
CA THR A 43 -17.51 23.27 7.28
C THR A 43 -18.59 23.13 8.35
N ALA A 44 -19.34 22.04 8.34
CA ALA A 44 -20.35 21.77 9.38
C ALA A 44 -19.72 21.52 10.76
N LEU A 45 -18.54 20.87 10.81
CA LEU A 45 -17.79 20.61 12.05
C LEU A 45 -17.06 21.85 12.56
N TYR A 46 -16.48 22.63 11.65
CA TYR A 46 -15.62 23.77 11.97
C TYR A 46 -16.11 25.06 11.26
N PRO A 47 -17.31 25.60 11.64
CA PRO A 47 -17.97 26.67 10.89
C PRO A 47 -17.20 27.99 10.89
N ASN A 48 -16.25 28.18 11.80
CA ASN A 48 -15.42 29.38 11.89
C ASN A 48 -14.12 29.27 11.06
N ARG A 49 -13.86 28.14 10.40
CA ARG A 49 -12.67 27.89 9.59
C ARG A 49 -13.02 28.07 8.10
N ASN A 50 -12.66 29.20 7.52
CA ASN A 50 -13.01 29.56 6.13
C ASN A 50 -11.86 29.42 5.13
N ASP A 51 -10.62 29.40 5.62
CA ASP A 51 -9.44 29.11 4.77
C ASP A 51 -9.10 27.65 4.90
N ILE A 52 -9.22 26.92 3.79
CA ILE A 52 -9.01 25.49 3.75
C ILE A 52 -7.89 25.08 2.79
N HIS A 53 -7.27 23.96 3.11
CA HIS A 53 -6.35 23.22 2.28
C HIS A 53 -6.89 21.80 2.11
N VAL A 54 -6.84 21.27 0.90
CA VAL A 54 -7.40 19.95 0.61
C VAL A 54 -6.29 19.04 0.10
N TYR A 55 -6.18 17.87 0.70
CA TYR A 55 -5.12 16.89 0.43
C TYR A 55 -5.69 15.56 0.00
N SER A 56 -4.90 14.81 -0.77
CA SER A 56 -5.19 13.42 -1.14
C SER A 56 -3.94 12.58 -1.02
N ALA A 57 -4.04 11.44 -0.35
CA ALA A 57 -2.96 10.45 -0.26
C ALA A 57 -3.46 9.06 -0.65
N PRO A 58 -2.77 8.36 -1.57
CA PRO A 58 -3.20 7.07 -2.10
C PRO A 58 -2.98 5.93 -1.12
N GLY A 59 -3.77 4.86 -1.28
CA GLY A 59 -3.36 3.53 -0.88
C GLY A 59 -2.30 2.94 -1.84
N ARG A 60 -1.84 1.73 -1.53
CA ARG A 60 -0.86 1.02 -2.37
C ARG A 60 -1.26 -0.43 -2.62
N THR A 61 -0.75 -1.02 -3.69
CA THR A 61 -0.81 -2.44 -3.98
C THR A 61 0.59 -3.01 -4.15
N GLU A 62 0.86 -4.18 -3.58
CA GLU A 62 2.06 -4.95 -3.88
C GLU A 62 1.90 -5.57 -5.27
N ILE A 63 2.91 -5.42 -6.13
CA ILE A 63 2.92 -5.94 -7.50
C ILE A 63 3.76 -7.21 -7.59
N GLY A 64 4.97 -7.20 -7.07
CA GLY A 64 5.90 -8.33 -7.08
C GLY A 64 6.86 -8.31 -5.90
N GLY A 65 7.58 -9.43 -5.68
CA GLY A 65 8.45 -9.60 -4.52
C GLY A 65 7.67 -10.04 -3.28
N ASN A 66 6.74 -10.99 -3.44
CA ASN A 66 5.89 -11.44 -2.36
C ASN A 66 6.70 -12.04 -1.19
N HIS A 67 6.56 -11.47 0.01
CA HIS A 67 7.29 -11.89 1.21
C HIS A 67 8.82 -11.84 1.12
N THR A 68 9.38 -10.99 0.25
CA THR A 68 10.84 -10.82 0.15
C THR A 68 11.38 -9.72 1.07
N ASP A 69 10.57 -8.75 1.44
CA ASP A 69 10.95 -7.55 2.21
C ASP A 69 11.53 -7.88 3.58
N HIS A 70 10.91 -8.80 4.33
CA HIS A 70 11.40 -9.21 5.65
C HIS A 70 12.69 -10.05 5.61
N GLN A 71 13.12 -10.49 4.42
CA GLN A 71 14.40 -11.14 4.13
C GLN A 71 15.37 -10.19 3.40
N HIS A 72 15.16 -8.89 3.48
CA HIS A 72 15.95 -7.83 2.85
C HIS A 72 15.98 -7.92 1.31
N GLY A 73 14.93 -8.47 0.71
CA GLY A 73 14.80 -8.62 -0.73
C GLY A 73 14.27 -7.37 -1.43
N CYS A 74 13.87 -7.58 -2.67
CA CYS A 74 13.32 -6.56 -3.55
C CYS A 74 11.82 -6.71 -3.68
N VAL A 75 11.11 -5.58 -3.73
CA VAL A 75 9.68 -5.52 -4.03
C VAL A 75 9.39 -4.47 -5.08
N ILE A 76 8.34 -4.68 -5.84
CA ILE A 76 7.73 -3.67 -6.70
C ILE A 76 6.28 -3.48 -6.25
N ALA A 77 5.87 -2.21 -6.09
CA ALA A 77 4.53 -1.86 -5.65
C ALA A 77 4.03 -0.63 -6.39
N GLY A 78 2.73 -0.36 -6.34
CA GLY A 78 2.11 0.77 -7.04
C GLY A 78 1.15 1.55 -6.15
N ALA A 79 1.17 2.88 -6.26
CA ALA A 79 0.18 3.75 -5.63
C ALA A 79 -1.13 3.69 -6.44
N VAL A 80 -2.24 3.44 -5.79
CA VAL A 80 -3.54 3.25 -6.46
C VAL A 80 -4.40 4.52 -6.41
N ASP A 81 -5.43 4.58 -7.23
CA ASP A 81 -6.38 5.69 -7.29
C ASP A 81 -7.45 5.67 -6.17
N LEU A 82 -7.39 4.69 -5.26
CA LEU A 82 -8.11 4.74 -3.99
C LEU A 82 -7.31 5.54 -2.97
N ASP A 83 -7.92 6.52 -2.33
CA ASP A 83 -7.21 7.46 -1.48
C ASP A 83 -7.96 7.86 -0.20
N VAL A 84 -7.23 8.53 0.68
CA VAL A 84 -7.76 9.29 1.79
C VAL A 84 -7.73 10.77 1.39
N ILE A 85 -8.87 11.46 1.50
CA ILE A 85 -9.00 12.90 1.33
C ILE A 85 -8.99 13.55 2.72
N GLY A 86 -8.23 14.64 2.88
CA GLY A 86 -8.22 15.47 4.07
C GLY A 86 -8.55 16.93 3.72
N VAL A 87 -9.52 17.51 4.43
CA VAL A 87 -9.79 18.94 4.39
C VAL A 87 -9.29 19.54 5.68
N ALA A 88 -8.33 20.47 5.62
CA ALA A 88 -7.67 21.05 6.77
C ALA A 88 -7.80 22.58 6.82
N ALA A 89 -7.88 23.14 8.02
CA ALA A 89 -7.67 24.54 8.27
C ALA A 89 -6.61 24.72 9.36
N PHE A 90 -5.55 25.43 9.03
CA PHE A 90 -4.42 25.68 9.92
C PHE A 90 -4.67 26.90 10.81
N HIS A 91 -4.14 26.88 12.03
CA HIS A 91 -4.31 27.93 13.05
C HIS A 91 -3.16 27.94 14.06
N ASP A 92 -3.11 28.97 14.91
CA ASP A 92 -2.03 29.19 15.88
C ASP A 92 -2.24 28.50 17.23
N GLU A 93 -3.32 27.72 17.41
CA GLU A 93 -3.52 26.92 18.62
C GLU A 93 -2.54 25.72 18.61
N ASN A 94 -1.96 25.37 19.77
CA ASN A 94 -1.04 24.22 19.91
C ASN A 94 -1.79 22.88 20.00
N ILE A 95 -2.73 22.62 19.05
CA ILE A 95 -3.56 21.42 19.05
C ILE A 95 -3.92 21.00 17.62
N ILE A 96 -3.83 19.71 17.34
CA ILE A 96 -4.33 19.10 16.11
C ILE A 96 -5.62 18.37 16.45
N ARG A 97 -6.74 18.69 15.75
CA ARG A 97 -8.02 17.97 15.86
C ARG A 97 -8.34 17.29 14.57
N ILE A 98 -8.66 16.01 14.62
CA ILE A 98 -8.99 15.22 13.42
C ILE A 98 -10.29 14.46 13.64
N LYS A 99 -11.21 14.66 12.71
CA LYS A 99 -12.43 13.88 12.58
C LYS A 99 -12.38 13.04 11.31
N SER A 100 -12.20 11.74 11.47
CA SER A 100 -12.32 10.78 10.36
C SER A 100 -13.78 10.33 10.20
N GLU A 101 -14.23 10.16 8.95
CA GLU A 101 -15.58 9.69 8.67
C GLU A 101 -15.84 8.32 9.30
N GLY A 102 -16.92 8.21 10.07
CA GLY A 102 -17.30 6.98 10.78
C GLY A 102 -16.58 6.73 12.11
N TYR A 103 -15.65 7.61 12.53
CA TYR A 103 -14.93 7.51 13.79
C TYR A 103 -15.14 8.75 14.65
N ASP A 104 -14.88 8.65 15.95
CA ASP A 104 -14.92 9.80 16.84
C ASP A 104 -13.78 10.78 16.55
N GLU A 105 -14.02 12.07 16.83
CA GLU A 105 -12.96 13.07 16.79
C GLU A 105 -11.95 12.83 17.91
N PHE A 106 -10.68 13.04 17.58
CA PHE A 106 -9.61 13.05 18.57
C PHE A 106 -8.75 14.30 18.42
N ALA A 107 -8.01 14.61 19.49
CA ALA A 107 -7.12 15.75 19.55
C ALA A 107 -5.74 15.35 20.03
N VAL A 108 -4.70 15.99 19.49
CA VAL A 108 -3.29 15.84 19.89
C VAL A 108 -2.76 17.20 20.28
N SER A 109 -2.31 17.35 21.54
CA SER A 109 -1.61 18.54 22.00
C SER A 109 -0.19 18.56 21.44
N LEU A 110 0.23 19.69 20.88
CA LEU A 110 1.61 19.90 20.44
C LEU A 110 2.56 20.24 21.59
N ASP A 111 2.02 20.49 22.80
CA ASP A 111 2.80 20.68 24.02
C ASP A 111 3.18 19.34 24.68
N ASP A 112 2.55 18.23 24.26
CA ASP A 112 2.79 16.87 24.72
C ASP A 112 2.91 15.92 23.53
N LEU A 113 4.16 15.72 23.10
CA LEU A 113 4.51 14.83 21.99
C LEU A 113 5.32 13.61 22.45
N ASP A 114 5.31 13.31 23.75
CA ASP A 114 5.94 12.10 24.29
C ASP A 114 5.17 10.84 23.87
N VAL A 115 5.87 9.70 23.88
CA VAL A 115 5.24 8.40 23.59
C VAL A 115 4.38 7.96 24.79
N HIS A 116 3.10 7.74 24.55
CA HIS A 116 2.16 7.24 25.57
C HIS A 116 2.15 5.70 25.57
N ILE A 117 2.91 5.09 26.46
CA ILE A 117 3.06 3.63 26.53
C ILE A 117 1.70 2.97 26.81
N GLY A 118 1.27 2.09 25.90
CA GLY A 118 0.03 1.32 26.01
C GLY A 118 -1.18 1.98 25.36
N GLU A 119 -1.11 3.23 24.96
CA GLU A 119 -2.11 3.86 24.11
C GLU A 119 -1.94 3.40 22.65
N LYS A 120 -3.05 3.15 21.98
CA LYS A 120 -3.10 2.72 20.58
C LYS A 120 -4.25 3.44 19.89
N GLY A 121 -3.96 4.08 18.79
CA GLY A 121 -4.98 4.79 18.03
C GLY A 121 -4.38 5.72 16.99
N SER A 122 -5.22 6.31 16.16
CA SER A 122 -4.78 7.28 15.16
C SER A 122 -4.18 8.54 15.78
N SER A 123 -4.54 8.88 17.03
CA SER A 123 -3.93 9.97 17.78
C SER A 123 -2.43 9.76 17.98
N GLU A 124 -2.01 8.54 18.30
CA GLU A 124 -0.59 8.22 18.51
C GLU A 124 0.22 8.30 17.20
N ILE A 125 -0.37 7.90 16.10
CA ILE A 125 0.22 8.11 14.76
C ILE A 125 0.44 9.61 14.48
N VAL A 126 -0.57 10.44 14.71
CA VAL A 126 -0.48 11.89 14.48
C VAL A 126 0.53 12.55 15.45
N ARG A 127 0.55 12.13 16.72
CA ARG A 127 1.54 12.55 17.71
C ARG A 127 2.96 12.24 17.25
N GLY A 128 3.21 11.02 16.79
CA GLY A 128 4.53 10.59 16.29
C GLY A 128 4.97 11.34 15.05
N ILE A 129 4.05 11.61 14.12
CA ILE A 129 4.32 12.43 12.93
C ILE A 129 4.71 13.85 13.35
N ALA A 130 3.92 14.50 14.22
CA ALA A 130 4.18 15.85 14.71
C ALA A 130 5.52 15.93 15.46
N ALA A 131 5.81 14.97 16.34
CA ALA A 131 7.10 14.87 17.04
C ALA A 131 8.27 14.81 16.05
N ARG A 132 8.14 13.94 15.03
CA ARG A 132 9.23 13.76 14.07
C ARG A 132 9.47 15.00 13.19
N PHE A 133 8.42 15.74 12.82
CA PHE A 133 8.59 17.03 12.14
C PHE A 133 9.33 18.05 13.00
N LYS A 134 9.00 18.15 14.30
CA LYS A 134 9.74 19.02 15.24
C LYS A 134 11.21 18.58 15.39
N ASP A 135 11.49 17.28 15.47
CA ASP A 135 12.87 16.76 15.52
C ASP A 135 13.68 17.15 14.28
N LEU A 136 13.03 17.25 13.12
CA LEU A 136 13.64 17.69 11.86
C LEU A 136 13.74 19.22 11.75
N GLY A 137 13.35 19.96 12.80
CA GLY A 137 13.46 21.42 12.87
C GLY A 137 12.33 22.18 12.18
N VAL A 138 11.22 21.51 11.85
CA VAL A 138 10.04 22.19 11.30
C VAL A 138 9.17 22.74 12.43
N GLU A 139 8.98 24.05 12.43
CA GLU A 139 8.05 24.70 13.35
C GLU A 139 6.61 24.43 12.90
N ILE A 140 5.86 23.70 13.70
CA ILE A 140 4.46 23.35 13.43
C ILE A 140 3.55 23.99 14.47
N SER A 141 2.37 24.38 14.04
CA SER A 141 1.24 24.79 14.86
C SER A 141 0.04 23.88 14.61
N GLY A 142 -1.13 24.19 15.14
CA GLY A 142 -2.29 23.33 15.07
C GLY A 142 -3.06 23.42 13.75
N PHE A 143 -3.92 22.43 13.56
CA PHE A 143 -4.93 22.44 12.49
C PHE A 143 -6.14 21.60 12.88
N ASP A 144 -7.28 21.94 12.30
CA ASP A 144 -8.48 21.13 12.34
C ASP A 144 -8.62 20.42 11.00
N MET A 145 -8.88 19.09 11.00
CA MET A 145 -9.01 18.29 9.76
C MET A 145 -10.20 17.34 9.80
N TYR A 146 -10.90 17.26 8.68
CA TYR A 146 -11.86 16.19 8.39
C TYR A 146 -11.26 15.26 7.34
N THR A 147 -11.35 13.93 7.54
CA THR A 147 -10.89 12.94 6.56
C THR A 147 -12.00 12.00 6.13
N THR A 148 -11.98 11.61 4.84
CA THR A 148 -12.81 10.53 4.28
C THR A 148 -11.96 9.62 3.41
N SER A 149 -12.23 8.32 3.43
CA SER A 149 -11.41 7.32 2.76
C SER A 149 -12.24 6.38 1.91
N ASN A 150 -11.75 6.06 0.71
CA ASN A 150 -12.18 4.90 -0.06
C ASN A 150 -11.10 3.79 -0.10
N VAL A 151 -10.00 3.98 0.63
CA VAL A 151 -9.02 2.92 0.91
C VAL A 151 -9.61 1.99 1.97
N LEU A 152 -9.98 0.80 1.56
CA LEU A 152 -10.68 -0.15 2.40
C LEU A 152 -9.77 -0.74 3.47
N GLY A 153 -10.20 -0.67 4.72
CA GLY A 153 -9.52 -1.37 5.82
C GLY A 153 -9.58 -2.89 5.62
N GLY A 154 -8.46 -3.58 5.84
CA GLY A 154 -8.38 -5.04 5.73
C GLY A 154 -8.25 -5.60 4.30
N SER A 155 -8.31 -4.77 3.25
CA SER A 155 -8.20 -5.21 1.85
C SER A 155 -6.75 -5.35 1.33
N GLY A 156 -5.76 -5.15 2.18
CA GLY A 156 -4.34 -5.17 1.78
C GLY A 156 -3.87 -3.93 1.01
N ILE A 157 -4.65 -2.83 0.98
CA ILE A 157 -4.35 -1.61 0.22
C ILE A 157 -3.72 -0.51 1.11
N SER A 158 -3.40 -0.81 2.36
CA SER A 158 -2.69 0.05 3.33
C SER A 158 -3.36 1.38 3.65
N SER A 159 -4.55 1.33 4.26
CA SER A 159 -5.24 2.53 4.74
C SER A 159 -4.46 3.31 5.81
N SER A 160 -3.69 2.64 6.68
CA SER A 160 -2.86 3.31 7.68
C SER A 160 -1.77 4.18 7.04
N ALA A 161 -1.00 3.62 6.12
CA ALA A 161 0.08 4.35 5.44
C ALA A 161 -0.46 5.52 4.57
N ALA A 162 -1.65 5.36 3.97
CA ALA A 162 -2.32 6.45 3.27
C ALA A 162 -2.68 7.60 4.21
N PHE A 163 -3.22 7.29 5.41
CA PHE A 163 -3.54 8.29 6.43
C PHE A 163 -2.27 8.98 6.97
N GLU A 164 -1.22 8.21 7.28
CA GLU A 164 0.08 8.74 7.71
C GLU A 164 0.66 9.70 6.68
N THR A 165 0.66 9.28 5.41
CA THR A 165 1.12 10.10 4.28
C THR A 165 0.29 11.38 4.13
N LEU A 166 -1.04 11.29 4.30
CA LEU A 166 -1.93 12.46 4.23
C LEU A 166 -1.55 13.51 5.28
N ILE A 167 -1.39 13.10 6.55
CA ILE A 167 -1.07 14.01 7.65
C ILE A 167 0.32 14.61 7.45
N ALA A 168 1.32 13.79 7.13
CA ALA A 168 2.68 14.26 6.90
C ALA A 168 2.77 15.21 5.69
N THR A 169 2.04 14.93 4.60
CA THR A 169 1.96 15.81 3.43
C THR A 169 1.32 17.16 3.79
N ALA A 170 0.26 17.15 4.61
CA ALA A 170 -0.40 18.38 5.03
C ALA A 170 0.54 19.27 5.86
N ILE A 171 1.28 18.70 6.79
CA ILE A 171 2.27 19.40 7.61
C ILE A 171 3.42 19.94 6.75
N ASP A 172 4.00 19.10 5.90
CA ASP A 172 5.12 19.51 5.01
C ASP A 172 4.70 20.60 4.03
N SER A 173 3.52 20.47 3.42
CA SER A 173 2.99 21.46 2.47
C SER A 173 2.79 22.82 3.13
N TYR A 174 2.15 22.87 4.28
CA TYR A 174 1.77 24.13 4.91
C TYR A 174 2.92 24.79 5.70
N TYR A 175 3.61 24.03 6.53
CA TYR A 175 4.63 24.58 7.44
C TYR A 175 6.04 24.56 6.87
N ASN A 176 6.30 23.77 5.83
CA ASN A 176 7.65 23.56 5.33
C ASN A 176 7.79 23.72 3.80
N ASN A 177 6.77 24.20 3.12
CA ASN A 177 6.79 24.42 1.65
C ASN A 177 7.23 23.19 0.84
N ASN A 178 6.84 21.98 1.24
CA ASN A 178 7.16 20.69 0.62
C ASN A 178 8.70 20.40 0.55
N GLN A 179 9.48 20.83 1.54
CA GLN A 179 10.94 20.63 1.54
C GLN A 179 11.40 19.29 2.09
N ILE A 180 10.57 18.59 2.88
CA ILE A 180 10.91 17.27 3.42
C ILE A 180 11.02 16.23 2.30
N GLY A 181 10.07 16.23 1.37
CA GLY A 181 10.03 15.30 0.25
C GLY A 181 9.49 13.90 0.60
N ALA A 182 9.05 13.20 -0.45
CA ALA A 182 8.28 11.97 -0.34
C ALA A 182 8.97 10.84 0.46
N VAL A 183 10.28 10.67 0.28
CA VAL A 183 11.06 9.62 0.96
C VAL A 183 11.11 9.83 2.47
N GLU A 184 11.32 11.07 2.92
CA GLU A 184 11.36 11.36 4.34
C GLU A 184 9.95 11.35 4.96
N ILE A 185 8.91 11.80 4.22
CA ILE A 185 7.50 11.63 4.63
C ILE A 185 7.19 10.16 4.94
N ALA A 186 7.63 9.24 4.08
CA ALA A 186 7.45 7.80 4.31
C ALA A 186 8.16 7.31 5.59
N LYS A 187 9.39 7.77 5.84
CA LYS A 187 10.13 7.44 7.08
C LYS A 187 9.48 8.03 8.32
N ILE A 188 8.89 9.23 8.22
CA ILE A 188 8.12 9.85 9.30
C ILE A 188 6.90 8.98 9.66
N GLY A 189 6.14 8.52 8.66
CA GLY A 189 5.00 7.63 8.87
C GLY A 189 5.42 6.32 9.54
N GLN A 190 6.44 5.64 9.01
CA GLN A 190 6.98 4.42 9.61
C GLN A 190 7.47 4.63 11.05
N TYR A 191 8.14 5.76 11.32
CA TYR A 191 8.58 6.11 12.67
C TYR A 191 7.39 6.21 13.64
N ALA A 192 6.33 6.90 13.23
CA ALA A 192 5.12 7.02 14.03
C ALA A 192 4.45 5.66 14.29
N GLU A 193 4.33 4.81 13.26
CA GLU A 193 3.75 3.47 13.39
C GLU A 193 4.59 2.57 14.32
N ASN A 194 5.92 2.62 14.21
CA ASN A 194 6.81 1.74 14.98
C ASN A 194 6.99 2.18 16.44
N PHE A 195 7.13 3.47 16.69
CA PHE A 195 7.52 3.97 18.01
C PHE A 195 6.32 4.49 18.84
N TYR A 196 5.30 5.04 18.21
CA TYR A 196 4.13 5.59 18.89
C TYR A 196 2.95 4.62 18.89
N PHE A 197 2.60 4.06 17.75
CA PHE A 197 1.52 3.07 17.67
C PHE A 197 1.96 1.68 18.15
N GLY A 198 3.26 1.38 18.11
CA GLY A 198 3.86 0.13 18.59
C GLY A 198 3.71 -1.05 17.65
N LYS A 199 3.40 -0.83 16.37
CA LYS A 199 3.37 -1.85 15.33
C LYS A 199 4.67 -1.83 14.53
N LYS A 200 5.48 -2.89 14.63
CA LYS A 200 6.71 -3.04 13.84
C LYS A 200 6.36 -3.31 12.38
N SER A 201 6.35 -2.27 11.56
CA SER A 201 6.09 -2.34 10.11
C SER A 201 7.35 -2.12 9.29
N GLY A 202 7.36 -2.68 8.08
CA GLY A 202 8.32 -2.34 7.03
C GLY A 202 8.05 -0.93 6.46
N LEU A 203 8.92 -0.48 5.55
CA LEU A 203 8.82 0.85 4.94
C LEU A 203 8.08 0.87 3.60
N MET A 204 7.72 -0.30 3.05
CA MET A 204 7.13 -0.41 1.72
C MET A 204 5.85 0.42 1.57
N ASP A 205 4.94 0.26 2.51
CA ASP A 205 3.60 0.85 2.45
C ASP A 205 3.66 2.37 2.40
N GLN A 206 4.34 2.96 3.38
CA GLN A 206 4.53 4.41 3.48
C GLN A 206 5.28 4.96 2.28
N MET A 207 6.31 4.22 1.80
CA MET A 207 7.11 4.67 0.67
C MET A 207 6.29 4.78 -0.61
N VAL A 208 5.47 3.78 -0.91
CA VAL A 208 4.65 3.77 -2.12
C VAL A 208 3.53 4.81 -2.04
N CYS A 209 2.84 4.92 -0.89
CA CYS A 209 1.82 5.94 -0.67
C CYS A 209 2.38 7.36 -0.80
N SER A 210 3.63 7.58 -0.40
CA SER A 210 4.27 8.90 -0.43
C SER A 210 4.89 9.25 -1.78
N VAL A 211 5.57 8.31 -2.46
CA VAL A 211 6.27 8.54 -3.73
C VAL A 211 5.31 8.56 -4.93
N GLY A 212 4.29 7.69 -4.92
CA GLY A 212 3.36 7.53 -6.03
C GLY A 212 3.94 6.81 -7.24
N GLY A 213 3.09 6.39 -8.17
CA GLY A 213 3.47 5.61 -9.34
C GLY A 213 3.83 4.18 -9.02
N PHE A 214 4.53 3.51 -9.94
CA PHE A 214 5.21 2.26 -9.63
C PHE A 214 6.54 2.56 -8.93
N VAL A 215 6.82 1.85 -7.86
CA VAL A 215 8.04 2.02 -7.05
C VAL A 215 8.72 0.67 -6.86
N PHE A 216 9.98 0.59 -7.23
CA PHE A 216 10.85 -0.52 -6.89
C PHE A 216 11.64 -0.18 -5.62
N LEU A 217 11.71 -1.14 -4.70
CA LEU A 217 12.40 -1.04 -3.43
C LEU A 217 13.37 -2.20 -3.29
N ASP A 218 14.64 -1.91 -2.98
CA ASP A 218 15.64 -2.92 -2.60
C ASP A 218 16.02 -2.70 -1.13
N PHE A 219 15.64 -3.65 -0.28
CA PHE A 219 15.88 -3.63 1.15
C PHE A 219 17.21 -4.24 1.59
N GLN A 220 18.17 -4.40 0.68
CA GLN A 220 19.50 -4.89 1.04
C GLN A 220 20.13 -4.10 2.20
N ASN A 221 19.92 -2.80 2.22
CA ASN A 221 20.19 -1.94 3.36
C ASN A 221 18.85 -1.41 3.93
N ILE A 222 18.37 -2.03 5.01
CA ILE A 222 17.09 -1.64 5.64
C ILE A 222 17.07 -0.19 6.12
N GLN A 223 18.19 0.32 6.63
CA GLN A 223 18.26 1.69 7.17
C GLN A 223 18.22 2.74 6.05
N ASN A 224 18.68 2.36 4.86
CA ASN A 224 18.70 3.22 3.68
C ASN A 224 18.40 2.40 2.43
N PRO A 225 17.15 1.93 2.23
CA PRO A 225 16.77 1.15 1.06
C PRO A 225 16.94 1.94 -0.23
N SER A 226 17.29 1.23 -1.30
CA SER A 226 17.31 1.83 -2.63
C SER A 226 15.86 1.94 -3.14
N ILE A 227 15.48 3.15 -3.55
CA ILE A 227 14.13 3.50 -3.98
C ILE A 227 14.19 4.00 -5.41
N GLN A 228 13.40 3.39 -6.28
CA GLN A 228 13.31 3.81 -7.67
C GLN A 228 11.87 3.94 -8.11
N LYS A 229 11.45 5.15 -8.43
CA LYS A 229 10.19 5.39 -9.14
C LYS A 229 10.34 4.95 -10.59
N ILE A 230 9.34 4.22 -11.10
CA ILE A 230 9.32 3.71 -12.47
C ILE A 230 8.34 4.59 -13.26
N ASP A 231 8.84 5.19 -14.33
CA ASP A 231 8.00 5.95 -15.26
C ASP A 231 7.28 5.00 -16.20
N PHE A 232 6.10 4.57 -15.80
CA PHE A 232 5.25 3.66 -16.57
C PHE A 232 3.77 3.99 -16.34
N ASP A 233 3.02 4.08 -17.42
CA ASP A 233 1.60 4.41 -17.41
C ASP A 233 0.75 3.18 -17.77
N LEU A 234 0.18 2.53 -16.75
CA LEU A 234 -0.68 1.36 -16.92
C LEU A 234 -1.90 1.66 -17.80
N SER A 235 -2.42 2.88 -17.79
CA SER A 235 -3.63 3.24 -18.55
C SER A 235 -3.45 3.10 -20.07
N LYS A 236 -2.21 3.16 -20.54
CA LYS A 236 -1.85 3.02 -21.98
C LYS A 236 -1.69 1.58 -22.45
N THR A 237 -1.73 0.61 -21.53
CA THR A 237 -1.50 -0.80 -21.87
C THR A 237 -2.74 -1.51 -22.42
N GLY A 238 -3.93 -0.97 -22.19
CA GLY A 238 -5.19 -1.65 -22.45
C GLY A 238 -5.61 -2.64 -21.37
N TYR A 239 -4.97 -2.60 -20.20
CA TYR A 239 -5.28 -3.44 -19.06
C TYR A 239 -5.75 -2.62 -17.85
N ALA A 240 -6.59 -3.23 -17.03
CA ALA A 240 -6.98 -2.73 -15.72
C ALA A 240 -6.34 -3.57 -14.62
N LEU A 241 -5.97 -2.95 -13.51
CA LEU A 241 -5.59 -3.61 -12.28
C LEU A 241 -6.85 -3.89 -11.45
N ILE A 242 -7.06 -5.14 -11.06
CA ILE A 242 -8.23 -5.54 -10.26
C ILE A 242 -7.74 -6.28 -9.01
N ILE A 243 -8.20 -5.82 -7.86
CA ILE A 243 -8.08 -6.58 -6.62
C ILE A 243 -9.44 -7.23 -6.34
N THR A 244 -9.43 -8.55 -6.14
CA THR A 244 -10.61 -9.32 -5.77
C THR A 244 -10.51 -9.75 -4.31
N ASP A 245 -11.46 -9.33 -3.50
CA ASP A 245 -11.61 -9.77 -2.11
C ASP A 245 -12.38 -11.09 -2.08
N THR A 246 -11.73 -12.16 -1.64
CA THR A 246 -12.31 -13.49 -1.56
C THR A 246 -13.19 -13.69 -0.33
N LYS A 247 -13.36 -12.66 0.51
CA LYS A 247 -14.12 -12.69 1.78
C LYS A 247 -13.61 -13.74 2.77
N GLY A 248 -12.34 -14.14 2.63
CA GLY A 248 -11.69 -15.05 3.57
C GLY A 248 -11.50 -14.41 4.95
N ASP A 249 -11.63 -15.21 6.00
CA ASP A 249 -11.41 -14.76 7.38
C ASP A 249 -9.91 -14.69 7.69
N HIS A 250 -9.44 -13.52 8.14
CA HIS A 250 -8.05 -13.27 8.57
C HIS A 250 -7.82 -13.56 10.06
N SER A 251 -8.85 -13.93 10.82
CA SER A 251 -8.69 -14.32 12.22
C SER A 251 -7.85 -15.60 12.33
N ASP A 252 -6.96 -15.65 13.32
CA ASP A 252 -6.08 -16.80 13.59
C ASP A 252 -4.99 -17.12 12.51
N LEU A 253 -4.67 -16.20 11.62
CA LEU A 253 -3.60 -16.42 10.61
C LEU A 253 -2.21 -15.94 11.06
N THR A 254 -2.08 -15.37 12.25
CA THR A 254 -0.82 -14.81 12.76
C THR A 254 0.32 -15.83 12.71
N ASP A 255 0.05 -17.09 13.12
CA ASP A 255 1.07 -18.14 13.13
C ASP A 255 1.52 -18.51 11.70
N ASP A 256 0.61 -18.46 10.72
CA ASP A 256 0.96 -18.74 9.32
C ASP A 256 1.90 -17.65 8.77
N TYR A 257 1.62 -16.37 9.07
CA TYR A 257 2.51 -15.25 8.68
C TYR A 257 3.86 -15.33 9.40
N VAL A 258 3.87 -15.61 10.70
CA VAL A 258 5.10 -15.79 11.47
C VAL A 258 5.93 -16.95 10.90
N ALA A 259 5.29 -18.08 10.54
CA ALA A 259 5.94 -19.23 9.98
C ALA A 259 6.63 -18.95 8.62
N VAL A 260 6.09 -18.06 7.79
CA VAL A 260 6.77 -17.65 6.54
C VAL A 260 8.15 -17.09 6.84
N ARG A 261 8.22 -16.15 7.80
CA ARG A 261 9.47 -15.50 8.16
C ARG A 261 10.42 -16.45 8.87
N THR A 262 9.97 -17.15 9.92
CA THR A 262 10.83 -18.01 10.75
C THR A 262 11.44 -19.14 9.96
N GLU A 263 10.69 -19.74 9.03
CA GLU A 263 11.22 -20.81 8.17
C GLU A 263 12.27 -20.31 7.17
N MET A 264 12.14 -19.08 6.66
CA MET A 264 13.19 -18.46 5.86
C MET A 264 14.43 -18.12 6.71
N ASP A 265 14.22 -17.64 7.94
CA ASP A 265 15.29 -17.35 8.91
C ASP A 265 16.09 -18.64 9.25
N GLU A 266 15.41 -19.80 9.45
CA GLU A 266 16.07 -21.10 9.68
C GLU A 266 17.04 -21.47 8.55
N VAL A 267 16.67 -21.21 7.30
CA VAL A 267 17.57 -21.48 6.15
C VAL A 267 18.75 -20.50 6.14
N ALA A 268 18.53 -19.23 6.43
CA ALA A 268 19.61 -18.25 6.52
C ALA A 268 20.58 -18.60 7.66
N GLU A 269 20.08 -19.00 8.82
CA GLU A 269 20.87 -19.42 9.97
C GLU A 269 21.74 -20.65 9.69
N TYR A 270 21.28 -21.59 8.86
CA TYR A 270 22.10 -22.73 8.42
C TYR A 270 23.42 -22.27 7.78
N PHE A 271 23.41 -21.12 7.08
CA PHE A 271 24.60 -20.51 6.48
C PHE A 271 25.29 -19.48 7.40
N GLY A 272 24.87 -19.37 8.67
CA GLY A 272 25.41 -18.37 9.61
C GLY A 272 25.03 -16.93 9.23
N LYS A 273 23.91 -16.76 8.53
CA LYS A 273 23.38 -15.47 8.10
C LYS A 273 22.11 -15.12 8.86
N LYS A 274 21.75 -13.83 8.85
CA LYS A 274 20.53 -13.33 9.51
C LYS A 274 19.30 -13.40 8.61
N VAL A 275 19.51 -13.24 7.31
CA VAL A 275 18.46 -13.19 6.29
C VAL A 275 18.93 -13.85 5.00
N LEU A 276 18.00 -14.31 4.17
CA LEU A 276 18.32 -14.99 2.92
C LEU A 276 19.06 -14.11 1.90
N ARG A 277 18.88 -12.77 1.97
CA ARG A 277 19.63 -11.85 1.10
C ARG A 277 21.16 -11.93 1.26
N GLU A 278 21.63 -12.37 2.41
CA GLU A 278 23.07 -12.52 2.71
C GLU A 278 23.62 -13.91 2.30
N VAL A 279 22.74 -14.81 1.90
CA VAL A 279 23.12 -16.18 1.49
C VAL A 279 23.44 -16.16 0.00
N ASP A 280 24.58 -16.76 -0.37
CA ASP A 280 24.92 -17.00 -1.77
C ASP A 280 24.03 -18.13 -2.34
N GLU A 281 23.30 -17.81 -3.42
CA GLU A 281 22.33 -18.73 -4.01
C GLU A 281 23.00 -20.01 -4.56
N ASN A 282 24.21 -19.93 -5.12
CA ASN A 282 24.93 -21.12 -5.60
C ASN A 282 25.28 -22.01 -4.42
N GLN A 283 25.77 -21.43 -3.31
CA GLN A 283 26.04 -22.20 -2.09
C GLN A 283 24.77 -22.87 -1.54
N PHE A 284 23.61 -22.18 -1.61
CA PHE A 284 22.35 -22.80 -1.23
C PHE A 284 22.03 -24.04 -2.07
N TRP A 285 22.14 -23.95 -3.40
CA TRP A 285 21.87 -25.08 -4.29
C TRP A 285 22.87 -26.23 -4.11
N ASP A 286 24.15 -25.94 -3.94
CA ASP A 286 25.20 -26.94 -3.72
C ASP A 286 24.99 -27.70 -2.41
N ASN A 287 24.46 -27.06 -1.37
CA ASN A 287 24.21 -27.65 -0.06
C ASN A 287 22.79 -28.21 0.10
N LEU A 288 21.93 -28.14 -0.90
CA LEU A 288 20.53 -28.57 -0.81
C LEU A 288 20.33 -29.97 -0.23
N PRO A 289 21.13 -31.02 -0.60
CA PRO A 289 21.01 -32.35 -0.02
C PRO A 289 21.27 -32.41 1.49
N ASP A 290 22.10 -31.51 2.02
CA ASP A 290 22.43 -31.47 3.45
C ASP A 290 21.46 -30.56 4.22
N ILE A 291 21.00 -29.48 3.63
CA ILE A 291 19.94 -28.61 4.18
C ILE A 291 18.67 -29.44 4.43
N LYS A 292 18.24 -30.22 3.43
CA LYS A 292 17.05 -31.08 3.52
C LYS A 292 17.11 -32.11 4.67
N LYS A 293 18.29 -32.49 5.15
CA LYS A 293 18.44 -33.43 6.29
C LYS A 293 18.20 -32.73 7.64
N LYS A 294 18.29 -31.42 7.69
CA LYS A 294 18.30 -30.62 8.93
C LYS A 294 17.12 -29.66 9.05
N ILE A 295 16.56 -29.22 7.93
CA ILE A 295 15.54 -28.21 7.82
C ILE A 295 14.33 -28.80 7.09
N SER A 296 13.13 -28.33 7.40
CA SER A 296 11.89 -28.80 6.78
C SER A 296 11.85 -28.51 5.27
N ASP A 297 11.22 -29.41 4.50
CA ASP A 297 11.06 -29.22 3.05
C ASP A 297 10.33 -27.90 2.74
N ARG A 298 9.38 -27.48 3.60
CA ARG A 298 8.64 -26.22 3.41
C ARG A 298 9.54 -25.00 3.61
N ALA A 299 10.42 -25.00 4.59
CA ALA A 299 11.39 -23.92 4.78
C ALA A 299 12.34 -23.79 3.59
N VAL A 300 12.80 -24.92 3.05
CA VAL A 300 13.61 -24.96 1.83
C VAL A 300 12.87 -24.39 0.62
N LEU A 301 11.60 -24.78 0.43
CA LEU A 301 10.77 -24.25 -0.66
C LEU A 301 10.55 -22.75 -0.52
N ARG A 302 10.33 -22.24 0.69
CA ARG A 302 10.20 -20.81 0.98
C ARG A 302 11.48 -20.03 0.65
N ALA A 303 12.64 -20.60 0.91
CA ALA A 303 13.91 -20.00 0.49
C ALA A 303 14.06 -19.98 -1.05
N ILE A 304 13.66 -21.05 -1.74
CA ILE A 304 13.62 -21.08 -3.23
C ILE A 304 12.68 -19.99 -3.77
N HIS A 305 11.51 -19.83 -3.15
CA HIS A 305 10.62 -18.73 -3.50
C HIS A 305 11.31 -17.38 -3.35
N PHE A 306 11.97 -17.13 -2.21
CA PHE A 306 12.66 -15.87 -1.95
C PHE A 306 13.69 -15.55 -3.05
N PHE A 307 14.60 -16.47 -3.39
CA PHE A 307 15.60 -16.22 -4.43
C PHE A 307 14.94 -15.91 -5.78
N GLY A 308 13.93 -16.70 -6.16
CA GLY A 308 13.21 -16.52 -7.42
C GLY A 308 12.42 -15.20 -7.45
N ASP A 309 11.69 -14.85 -6.39
CA ASP A 309 10.87 -13.65 -6.36
C ASP A 309 11.68 -12.35 -6.22
N ASN A 310 12.80 -12.44 -5.50
CA ASN A 310 13.79 -11.36 -5.44
C ASN A 310 14.39 -11.04 -6.83
N TYR A 311 14.61 -12.06 -7.66
CA TYR A 311 15.00 -11.89 -9.05
C TYR A 311 13.85 -11.33 -9.89
N ARG A 312 12.63 -11.89 -9.77
CA ARG A 312 11.44 -11.47 -10.53
C ARG A 312 11.10 -10.01 -10.31
N ALA A 313 11.13 -9.51 -9.07
CA ALA A 313 10.86 -8.10 -8.77
C ALA A 313 11.81 -7.15 -9.55
N LYS A 314 13.08 -7.52 -9.70
CA LYS A 314 14.03 -6.78 -10.54
C LYS A 314 13.69 -6.88 -12.02
N ALA A 315 13.35 -8.08 -12.50
CA ALA A 315 13.00 -8.33 -13.89
C ALA A 315 11.70 -7.63 -14.29
N GLU A 316 10.68 -7.63 -13.41
CA GLU A 316 9.44 -6.87 -13.56
C GLU A 316 9.70 -5.37 -13.70
N THR A 317 10.59 -4.82 -12.86
CA THR A 317 11.03 -3.44 -12.93
C THR A 317 11.66 -3.11 -14.28
N GLU A 318 12.58 -3.94 -14.75
CA GLU A 318 13.22 -3.74 -16.06
C GLU A 318 12.25 -3.94 -17.24
N ALA A 319 11.27 -4.82 -17.11
CA ALA A 319 10.23 -4.99 -18.11
C ALA A 319 9.37 -3.72 -18.24
N LEU A 320 8.92 -3.14 -17.12
CA LEU A 320 8.14 -1.88 -17.12
C LEU A 320 8.96 -0.70 -17.66
N LYS A 321 10.20 -0.50 -17.23
CA LYS A 321 11.10 0.56 -17.73
C LYS A 321 11.29 0.51 -19.25
N ASN A 322 11.32 -0.68 -19.82
CA ASN A 322 11.53 -0.91 -21.23
C ASN A 322 10.22 -1.06 -22.02
N ASN A 323 9.06 -0.74 -21.41
CA ASN A 323 7.73 -0.88 -21.98
C ASN A 323 7.42 -2.31 -22.54
N ARG A 324 8.00 -3.35 -21.90
CA ARG A 324 7.78 -4.76 -22.23
C ARG A 324 6.70 -5.35 -21.31
N PHE A 325 5.46 -4.88 -21.50
CA PHE A 325 4.37 -5.19 -20.59
C PHE A 325 3.98 -6.68 -20.60
N GLU A 326 4.06 -7.37 -21.75
CA GLU A 326 3.80 -8.82 -21.82
C GLU A 326 4.84 -9.65 -21.03
N ASP A 327 6.12 -9.23 -21.03
CA ASP A 327 7.15 -9.86 -20.19
C ASP A 327 6.84 -9.63 -18.70
N PHE A 328 6.38 -8.43 -18.35
CA PHE A 328 5.93 -8.13 -16.99
C PHE A 328 4.76 -9.03 -16.56
N LEU A 329 3.72 -9.21 -17.39
CA LEU A 329 2.59 -10.10 -17.10
C LEU A 329 3.04 -11.56 -16.91
N THR A 330 4.01 -12.01 -17.71
CA THR A 330 4.60 -13.34 -17.58
C THR A 330 5.26 -13.50 -16.21
N LEU A 331 6.09 -12.53 -15.79
CA LEU A 331 6.77 -12.55 -14.49
C LEU A 331 5.79 -12.52 -13.30
N VAL A 332 4.71 -11.74 -13.41
CA VAL A 332 3.63 -11.70 -12.40
C VAL A 332 2.97 -13.08 -12.26
N ASN A 333 2.68 -13.77 -13.37
CA ASN A 333 2.14 -15.13 -13.32
C ASN A 333 3.12 -16.12 -12.71
N GLU A 334 4.42 -16.05 -13.06
CA GLU A 334 5.47 -16.88 -12.48
C GLU A 334 5.62 -16.66 -10.97
N SER A 335 5.50 -15.38 -10.50
CA SER A 335 5.47 -15.05 -9.08
C SER A 335 4.25 -15.70 -8.38
N GLY A 336 3.09 -15.68 -9.03
CA GLY A 336 1.87 -16.36 -8.55
C GLY A 336 2.05 -17.87 -8.43
N ASP A 337 2.64 -18.49 -9.43
CA ASP A 337 2.92 -19.93 -9.42
C ASP A 337 4.00 -20.29 -8.37
N SER A 338 5.00 -19.42 -8.16
CA SER A 338 5.99 -19.57 -7.09
C SER A 338 5.35 -19.42 -5.70
N SER A 339 4.43 -18.47 -5.53
CA SER A 339 3.66 -18.31 -4.28
C SER A 339 2.83 -19.56 -3.97
N MET A 340 2.21 -20.17 -4.98
CA MET A 340 1.42 -21.39 -4.82
C MET A 340 2.29 -22.61 -4.47
N ASN A 341 3.37 -22.83 -5.23
CA ASN A 341 4.13 -24.07 -5.17
C ASN A 341 5.23 -24.06 -4.08
N TYR A 342 5.85 -22.90 -3.84
CA TYR A 342 7.04 -22.80 -2.99
C TYR A 342 6.77 -22.02 -1.70
N LEU A 343 6.23 -20.80 -1.77
CA LEU A 343 5.90 -20.02 -0.58
C LEU A 343 4.75 -20.65 0.22
N GLN A 344 3.76 -21.20 -0.49
CA GLN A 344 2.59 -21.88 0.06
C GLN A 344 1.78 -20.96 0.99
N ASN A 345 1.48 -19.75 0.51
CA ASN A 345 0.71 -18.74 1.22
C ASN A 345 -0.70 -18.51 0.64
N LEU A 346 -1.23 -19.43 -0.19
CA LEU A 346 -2.55 -19.25 -0.78
C LEU A 346 -3.70 -19.66 0.17
N TYR A 347 -3.43 -20.52 1.13
CA TYR A 347 -4.37 -20.92 2.20
C TYR A 347 -3.60 -21.47 3.40
N SER A 348 -4.23 -21.43 4.57
CA SER A 348 -3.64 -22.00 5.78
C SER A 348 -3.72 -23.53 5.76
N CYS A 349 -2.61 -24.19 6.06
CA CYS A 349 -2.60 -25.65 6.23
C CYS A 349 -3.41 -26.13 7.45
N ARG A 350 -3.75 -25.21 8.38
CA ARG A 350 -4.65 -25.48 9.53
C ARG A 350 -6.12 -25.46 9.13
N LYS A 351 -6.46 -24.79 8.00
CA LYS A 351 -7.80 -24.68 7.43
C LYS A 351 -7.81 -25.11 5.96
N PRO A 352 -7.48 -26.36 5.64
CA PRO A 352 -7.21 -26.79 4.26
C PRO A 352 -8.44 -26.78 3.34
N THR A 353 -9.64 -26.62 3.89
CA THR A 353 -10.90 -26.50 3.14
C THR A 353 -11.25 -25.06 2.78
N GLU A 354 -10.60 -24.06 3.39
CA GLU A 354 -10.82 -22.63 3.11
C GLU A 354 -9.83 -22.14 2.06
N GLN A 355 -10.18 -22.28 0.79
CA GLN A 355 -9.29 -22.00 -0.34
C GLN A 355 -9.87 -20.94 -1.29
N GLY A 356 -10.31 -19.80 -0.76
CA GLY A 356 -10.88 -18.71 -1.54
C GLY A 356 -9.89 -18.14 -2.58
N ILE A 357 -8.61 -17.94 -2.20
CA ILE A 357 -7.55 -17.44 -3.09
C ILE A 357 -7.30 -18.40 -4.27
N PRO A 358 -7.02 -19.71 -4.09
CA PRO A 358 -6.89 -20.64 -5.20
C PRO A 358 -8.11 -20.66 -6.12
N LEU A 359 -9.33 -20.61 -5.55
CA LEU A 359 -10.57 -20.57 -6.33
C LEU A 359 -10.66 -19.30 -7.19
N ALA A 360 -10.33 -18.13 -6.64
CA ALA A 360 -10.32 -16.87 -7.37
C ALA A 360 -9.28 -16.86 -8.50
N ILE A 361 -8.06 -17.37 -8.22
CA ILE A 361 -6.99 -17.49 -9.23
C ILE A 361 -7.45 -18.41 -10.37
N MET A 362 -8.03 -19.58 -10.07
CA MET A 362 -8.52 -20.50 -11.08
C MET A 362 -9.64 -19.87 -11.93
N ALA A 363 -10.61 -19.19 -11.30
CA ALA A 363 -11.68 -18.50 -11.99
C ALA A 363 -11.14 -17.38 -12.89
N GLY A 364 -10.16 -16.60 -12.39
CA GLY A 364 -9.48 -15.58 -13.17
C GLY A 364 -8.73 -16.15 -14.38
N LYS A 365 -7.90 -17.18 -14.19
CA LYS A 365 -7.17 -17.86 -15.29
C LYS A 365 -8.14 -18.38 -16.37
N ARG A 366 -9.31 -18.88 -15.97
CA ARG A 366 -10.36 -19.35 -16.91
C ARG A 366 -10.91 -18.23 -17.81
N ILE A 367 -11.07 -17.03 -17.26
CA ILE A 367 -11.58 -15.88 -18.02
C ILE A 367 -10.49 -15.29 -18.89
N LEU A 368 -9.29 -15.12 -18.33
CA LEU A 368 -8.14 -14.50 -19.00
C LEU A 368 -7.61 -15.34 -20.17
N LYS A 369 -7.72 -16.68 -20.12
CA LYS A 369 -7.26 -17.61 -21.16
C LYS A 369 -5.82 -17.35 -21.62
N GLY A 370 -4.95 -16.94 -20.68
CA GLY A 370 -3.56 -16.59 -20.96
C GLY A 370 -3.32 -15.11 -21.31
N ASN A 371 -4.36 -14.31 -21.50
CA ASN A 371 -4.24 -12.87 -21.76
C ASN A 371 -4.34 -12.09 -20.44
N GLY A 372 -3.20 -11.76 -19.83
CA GLY A 372 -3.15 -11.07 -18.56
C GLY A 372 -2.48 -11.89 -17.47
N ALA A 373 -2.59 -11.44 -16.23
CA ALA A 373 -1.96 -12.09 -15.09
C ALA A 373 -2.90 -12.12 -13.89
N VAL A 374 -2.77 -13.17 -13.04
CA VAL A 374 -3.50 -13.29 -11.78
C VAL A 374 -2.66 -14.03 -10.75
N ARG A 375 -2.57 -13.45 -9.55
CA ARG A 375 -1.80 -14.02 -8.43
C ARG A 375 -2.44 -13.68 -7.08
N VAL A 376 -1.94 -14.31 -6.02
CA VAL A 376 -2.21 -13.87 -4.65
C VAL A 376 -1.73 -12.43 -4.46
N HIS A 377 -2.46 -11.63 -3.68
CA HIS A 377 -2.12 -10.26 -3.32
C HIS A 377 -1.78 -10.14 -1.84
N GLY A 378 -0.65 -9.47 -1.53
CA GLY A 378 -0.20 -9.25 -0.16
C GLY A 378 0.20 -10.53 0.57
N GLY A 379 -0.06 -10.62 1.87
CA GLY A 379 0.39 -11.72 2.73
C GLY A 379 -0.17 -13.10 2.39
N GLY A 380 -1.31 -13.17 1.73
CA GLY A 380 -1.95 -14.44 1.40
C GLY A 380 -2.72 -15.08 2.56
N PHE A 381 -2.83 -16.41 2.55
CA PHE A 381 -3.56 -17.31 3.46
C PHE A 381 -5.07 -17.08 3.47
N ALA A 382 -5.53 -15.84 3.37
CA ALA A 382 -6.89 -15.38 3.14
C ALA A 382 -6.85 -14.03 2.40
N GLY A 383 -8.00 -13.43 2.11
CA GLY A 383 -8.11 -12.06 1.62
C GLY A 383 -8.13 -11.94 0.10
N THR A 384 -7.09 -11.40 -0.50
CA THR A 384 -7.22 -10.82 -1.84
C THR A 384 -6.36 -11.48 -2.92
N VAL A 385 -6.85 -11.36 -4.17
CA VAL A 385 -6.17 -11.74 -5.41
C VAL A 385 -5.99 -10.50 -6.27
N GLN A 386 -4.82 -10.35 -6.87
CA GLN A 386 -4.50 -9.31 -7.83
C GLN A 386 -4.56 -9.86 -9.26
N ALA A 387 -5.16 -9.09 -10.17
CA ALA A 387 -5.18 -9.42 -11.59
C ALA A 387 -4.93 -8.21 -12.47
N PHE A 388 -4.17 -8.42 -13.55
CA PHE A 388 -4.08 -7.51 -14.69
C PHE A 388 -4.98 -8.05 -15.79
N VAL A 389 -6.10 -7.37 -16.05
CA VAL A 389 -7.19 -7.84 -16.89
C VAL A 389 -7.32 -6.96 -18.11
N PRO A 390 -7.34 -7.51 -19.35
CA PRO A 390 -7.65 -6.73 -20.54
C PRO A 390 -8.96 -5.95 -20.39
N ASN A 391 -9.01 -4.71 -20.87
CA ASN A 391 -10.15 -3.82 -20.66
C ASN A 391 -11.47 -4.39 -21.20
N ASP A 392 -11.43 -5.17 -22.27
CA ASP A 392 -12.60 -5.85 -22.85
C ASP A 392 -13.11 -7.03 -21.99
N LEU A 393 -12.26 -7.58 -21.10
CA LEU A 393 -12.62 -8.68 -20.21
C LEU A 393 -13.01 -8.21 -18.80
N VAL A 394 -12.82 -6.93 -18.44
CA VAL A 394 -13.06 -6.40 -17.08
C VAL A 394 -14.47 -6.72 -16.58
N ASN A 395 -15.50 -6.49 -17.39
CA ASN A 395 -16.89 -6.75 -16.99
C ASN A 395 -17.15 -8.25 -16.78
N ALA A 396 -16.60 -9.11 -17.63
CA ALA A 396 -16.73 -10.57 -17.51
C ALA A 396 -16.01 -11.07 -16.23
N TYR A 397 -14.80 -10.55 -15.99
CA TYR A 397 -14.01 -10.86 -14.80
C TYR A 397 -14.75 -10.44 -13.52
N LYS A 398 -15.18 -9.18 -13.45
CA LYS A 398 -15.93 -8.66 -12.32
C LYS A 398 -17.21 -9.45 -12.04
N SER A 399 -18.02 -9.70 -13.08
CA SER A 399 -19.28 -10.43 -12.95
C SER A 399 -19.08 -11.85 -12.40
N GLU A 400 -18.04 -12.55 -12.85
CA GLU A 400 -17.75 -13.90 -12.36
C GLU A 400 -17.24 -13.88 -10.91
N MET A 401 -16.36 -12.94 -10.56
CA MET A 401 -15.86 -12.81 -9.18
C MET A 401 -17.00 -12.42 -8.23
N ASP A 402 -17.84 -11.45 -8.61
CA ASP A 402 -19.01 -11.07 -7.81
C ASP A 402 -20.01 -12.23 -7.64
N ARG A 403 -20.15 -13.09 -8.67
CA ARG A 403 -20.99 -14.29 -8.59
C ARG A 403 -20.45 -15.32 -7.59
N ILE A 404 -19.13 -15.45 -7.49
CA ILE A 404 -18.46 -16.44 -6.63
C ILE A 404 -18.34 -15.92 -5.18
N PHE A 405 -17.88 -14.68 -5.01
CA PHE A 405 -17.50 -14.11 -3.71
C PHE A 405 -18.48 -13.07 -3.17
N GLY A 406 -19.56 -12.79 -3.91
CA GLY A 406 -20.58 -11.81 -3.54
C GLY A 406 -20.37 -10.45 -4.21
N GLN A 407 -21.42 -9.65 -4.20
CA GLN A 407 -21.46 -8.32 -4.79
C GLN A 407 -20.33 -7.43 -4.29
N ASN A 408 -19.73 -6.66 -5.20
CA ASN A 408 -18.65 -5.73 -4.91
C ASN A 408 -17.37 -6.39 -4.36
N SER A 409 -17.08 -7.62 -4.79
CA SER A 409 -15.80 -8.28 -4.46
C SER A 409 -14.62 -7.69 -5.21
N CYS A 410 -14.83 -7.05 -6.38
CA CYS A 410 -13.77 -6.51 -7.22
C CYS A 410 -13.62 -5.01 -7.09
N TYR A 411 -12.38 -4.58 -6.88
CA TYR A 411 -11.94 -3.18 -6.90
C TYR A 411 -11.11 -2.96 -8.16
N ILE A 412 -11.68 -2.23 -9.14
CA ILE A 412 -10.99 -1.88 -10.38
C ILE A 412 -10.22 -0.60 -10.13
N MET A 413 -8.90 -0.66 -10.23
CA MET A 413 -7.99 0.43 -9.90
C MET A 413 -7.09 0.79 -11.06
N THR A 414 -6.43 1.93 -10.96
CA THR A 414 -5.29 2.30 -11.77
C THR A 414 -4.13 2.74 -10.89
N ILE A 415 -2.94 2.87 -11.47
CA ILE A 415 -1.77 3.38 -10.77
C ILE A 415 -1.74 4.90 -10.96
N ARG A 416 -1.83 5.65 -9.85
CA ARG A 416 -1.74 7.10 -9.89
C ARG A 416 -0.28 7.56 -9.78
N PRO A 417 0.17 8.55 -10.58
CA PRO A 417 1.57 8.94 -10.64
C PRO A 417 2.08 9.72 -9.41
N PHE A 418 1.17 10.20 -8.56
CA PHE A 418 1.49 11.03 -7.39
C PHE A 418 1.18 10.30 -6.10
N GLY A 419 2.03 10.50 -5.09
CA GLY A 419 1.77 10.14 -3.70
C GLY A 419 0.83 11.12 -3.02
N GLY A 420 1.16 11.51 -1.78
CA GLY A 420 0.44 12.58 -1.07
C GLY A 420 0.58 13.92 -1.80
N ILE A 421 -0.54 14.60 -2.06
CA ILE A 421 -0.57 15.91 -2.75
C ILE A 421 -1.61 16.84 -2.14
N GLU A 422 -1.39 18.15 -2.30
CA GLU A 422 -2.41 19.18 -2.11
C GLU A 422 -3.17 19.42 -3.43
N ILE A 423 -4.48 19.54 -3.33
CA ILE A 423 -5.37 19.86 -4.47
C ILE A 423 -5.46 21.38 -4.56
N LYS A 424 -4.73 21.97 -5.51
CA LYS A 424 -4.65 23.44 -5.70
C LYS A 424 -4.41 23.83 -7.15
#